data_ca0ea22960bfc8e0e19bb65ad8ea3143
#
_entry.id   ca0ea22960bfc8e0e19bb65ad8ea3143
#
_cell.length_a   1.000
_cell.length_b   1.000
_cell.length_c   1.000
_cell.angle_alpha   90.00
_cell.angle_beta   90.00
_cell.angle_gamma   90.00
#
_symmetry.space_group_name_H-M   'P 1'
#
loop_
_entity.id
_entity.type
_entity.pdbx_description
1 polymer ?
#
loop_
_entity_poly.entity_id
_entity_poly.type
_entity_poly.pdbx_seq_one_letter_code
_entity_poly.pdbx_strand_id
1 'polypeptide(L)'
;MKIIALILAAGRGTRAGSAMPKQWQILGNKRIIDHSIDLFKNISRINNVMVVLHPDDLHRLNRRDVLFTKGGHTRSESVKFGLAALKQNEMPDYVLIHDAARPSTPLNVINNVLDNLDTAD
;
A
#
# COMPACT_ATOMS: atom_id res chain seq x y z
N MET A 1 5.58 19.25 3.19
CA MET A 1 6.13 17.90 3.34
C MET A 1 5.27 16.92 2.55
N LYS A 2 5.87 16.20 1.62
CA LYS A 2 5.14 15.21 0.82
C LYS A 2 5.30 13.82 1.44
N ILE A 3 4.19 13.21 1.80
CA ILE A 3 4.13 11.87 2.39
C ILE A 3 3.31 10.97 1.48
N ILE A 4 3.88 9.82 1.11
CA ILE A 4 3.19 8.84 0.26
C ILE A 4 3.11 7.52 1.00
N ALA A 5 1.94 6.89 0.98
CA ALA A 5 1.78 5.54 1.48
C ALA A 5 2.08 4.54 0.37
N LEU A 6 3.01 3.62 0.64
CA LEU A 6 3.38 2.55 -0.28
C LEU A 6 2.75 1.26 0.23
N ILE A 7 1.75 0.76 -0.48
CA ILE A 7 1.01 -0.44 -0.08
C ILE A 7 1.53 -1.63 -0.87
N LEU A 8 2.07 -2.61 -0.16
CA LEU A 8 2.64 -3.82 -0.77
C LEU A 8 1.55 -4.87 -0.96
N ALA A 9 1.26 -5.20 -2.20
CA ALA A 9 0.21 -6.14 -2.58
C ALA A 9 0.69 -7.17 -3.60
N ALA A 10 2.00 -7.41 -3.68
CA ALA A 10 2.57 -8.37 -4.63
C ALA A 10 2.68 -9.79 -4.09
N GLY A 11 2.33 -10.01 -2.82
CA GLY A 11 2.42 -11.32 -2.18
C GLY A 11 1.42 -12.32 -2.73
N ARG A 12 1.76 -13.59 -2.58
CA ARG A 12 0.94 -14.72 -3.03
C ARG A 12 0.41 -15.58 -1.89
N GLY A 13 0.47 -15.07 -0.64
CA GLY A 13 -0.08 -15.76 0.52
C GLY A 13 -1.57 -15.96 0.39
N THR A 14 -2.01 -17.20 0.55
CA THR A 14 -3.43 -17.58 0.48
C THR A 14 -3.83 -18.27 1.76
N ARG A 15 -5.13 -18.22 2.07
CA ARG A 15 -5.68 -19.07 3.12
C ARG A 15 -5.82 -20.50 2.59
N ALA A 16 -5.77 -21.47 3.48
CA ALA A 16 -5.95 -22.86 3.12
C ALA A 16 -7.25 -23.01 2.30
N GLY A 17 -7.15 -23.67 1.14
CA GLY A 17 -8.29 -23.91 0.27
C GLY A 17 -8.67 -22.75 -0.64
N SER A 18 -7.98 -21.60 -0.57
CA SER A 18 -8.26 -20.46 -1.44
C SER A 18 -7.18 -20.34 -2.51
N ALA A 19 -7.59 -20.12 -3.76
CA ALA A 19 -6.68 -19.85 -4.87
C ALA A 19 -6.33 -18.37 -5.00
N MET A 20 -7.05 -17.49 -4.29
CA MET A 20 -6.88 -16.05 -4.41
C MET A 20 -6.04 -15.51 -3.25
N PRO A 21 -4.99 -14.71 -3.52
CA PRO A 21 -4.21 -14.08 -2.45
C PRO A 21 -5.10 -13.28 -1.50
N LYS A 22 -4.70 -13.24 -0.23
CA LYS A 22 -5.50 -12.70 0.86
C LYS A 22 -5.97 -11.27 0.60
N GLN A 23 -5.11 -10.42 0.05
CA GLN A 23 -5.45 -9.01 -0.16
C GLN A 23 -6.61 -8.79 -1.14
N TRP A 24 -6.91 -9.77 -2.00
CA TRP A 24 -8.00 -9.67 -2.96
C TRP A 24 -9.32 -10.25 -2.46
N GLN A 25 -9.30 -10.90 -1.30
CA GLN A 25 -10.50 -11.50 -0.73
C GLN A 25 -11.41 -10.43 -0.13
N ILE A 26 -12.71 -10.73 -0.11
CA ILE A 26 -13.71 -9.80 0.43
C ILE A 26 -13.73 -9.88 1.95
N LEU A 27 -13.75 -8.70 2.57
CA LEU A 27 -13.95 -8.55 4.01
C LEU A 27 -15.05 -7.51 4.21
N GLY A 28 -16.22 -7.95 4.65
CA GLY A 28 -17.37 -7.08 4.72
C GLY A 28 -17.88 -6.71 3.33
N ASN A 29 -17.87 -5.43 3.01
CA ASN A 29 -18.41 -4.91 1.74
C ASN A 29 -17.33 -4.54 0.71
N LYS A 30 -16.07 -4.80 0.99
CA LYS A 30 -14.97 -4.50 0.05
C LYS A 30 -13.85 -5.52 0.20
N ARG A 31 -12.95 -5.50 -0.80
CA ARG A 31 -11.74 -6.34 -0.73
C ARG A 31 -10.81 -5.82 0.37
N ILE A 32 -10.00 -6.73 0.92
CA ILE A 32 -9.05 -6.37 1.97
C ILE A 32 -8.12 -5.23 1.51
N ILE A 33 -7.63 -5.29 0.27
CA ILE A 33 -6.77 -4.24 -0.28
C ILE A 33 -7.48 -2.88 -0.32
N ASP A 34 -8.76 -2.86 -0.63
CA ASP A 34 -9.52 -1.61 -0.68
C ASP A 34 -9.68 -0.98 0.70
N HIS A 35 -9.85 -1.81 1.73
CA HIS A 35 -9.84 -1.31 3.12
C HIS A 35 -8.51 -0.62 3.43
N SER A 36 -7.39 -1.23 3.06
CA SER A 36 -6.06 -0.66 3.30
C SER A 36 -5.86 0.65 2.53
N ILE A 37 -6.23 0.66 1.25
CA ILE A 37 -6.11 1.88 0.43
C ILE A 37 -6.95 3.00 1.02
N ASP A 38 -8.22 2.72 1.36
CA ASP A 38 -9.13 3.73 1.86
C ASP A 38 -8.68 4.28 3.22
N LEU A 39 -8.07 3.44 4.05
CA LEU A 39 -7.50 3.89 5.32
C LEU A 39 -6.52 5.06 5.09
N PHE A 40 -5.58 4.91 4.17
CA PHE A 40 -4.57 5.93 3.89
C PHE A 40 -5.14 7.09 3.07
N LYS A 41 -6.08 6.84 2.17
CA LYS A 41 -6.73 7.89 1.39
C LYS A 41 -7.52 8.86 2.27
N ASN A 42 -8.00 8.40 3.41
CA ASN A 42 -8.76 9.23 4.34
C ASN A 42 -7.90 10.02 5.33
N ILE A 43 -6.58 9.87 5.26
CA ILE A 43 -5.66 10.63 6.11
C ILE A 43 -5.18 11.85 5.33
N SER A 44 -5.57 13.04 5.78
CA SER A 44 -5.30 14.28 5.05
C SER A 44 -3.80 14.59 4.90
N ARG A 45 -2.97 14.13 5.83
CA ARG A 45 -1.53 14.36 5.79
C ARG A 45 -0.82 13.50 4.74
N ILE A 46 -1.46 12.45 4.23
CA ILE A 46 -0.91 11.60 3.18
C ILE A 46 -1.31 12.17 1.83
N ASN A 47 -0.33 12.51 1.03
CA ASN A 47 -0.53 13.20 -0.24
C ASN A 47 -0.97 12.26 -1.35
N ASN A 48 -0.49 11.02 -1.32
CA ASN A 48 -0.86 10.05 -2.35
C ASN A 48 -0.63 8.62 -1.83
N VAL A 49 -1.18 7.66 -2.57
CA VAL A 49 -1.02 6.23 -2.27
C VAL A 49 -0.50 5.55 -3.53
N MET A 50 0.56 4.74 -3.38
CA MET A 50 1.04 3.88 -4.43
C MET A 50 0.88 2.43 -4.01
N VAL A 51 0.36 1.60 -4.93
CA VAL A 51 0.18 0.17 -4.70
C VAL A 51 1.18 -0.61 -5.53
N VAL A 52 1.90 -1.53 -4.89
CA VAL A 52 2.85 -2.42 -5.56
C VAL A 52 2.18 -3.77 -5.77
N LEU A 53 1.99 -4.16 -7.02
CA LEU A 53 1.18 -5.32 -7.40
C LEU A 53 2.03 -6.43 -8.01
N HIS A 54 1.61 -7.67 -7.78
CA HIS A 54 2.12 -8.77 -8.58
C HIS A 54 1.74 -8.53 -10.04
N PRO A 55 2.63 -8.84 -11.02
CA PRO A 55 2.31 -8.63 -12.44
C PRO A 55 0.99 -9.26 -12.90
N ASP A 56 0.61 -10.40 -12.33
CA ASP A 56 -0.63 -11.08 -12.66
C ASP A 56 -1.88 -10.40 -12.11
N ASP A 57 -1.73 -9.41 -11.22
CA ASP A 57 -2.84 -8.75 -10.55
C ASP A 57 -3.10 -7.33 -11.01
N LEU A 58 -2.38 -6.84 -12.01
CA LEU A 58 -2.55 -5.45 -12.48
C LEU A 58 -4.00 -5.16 -12.86
N HIS A 59 -4.67 -6.12 -13.48
CA HIS A 59 -6.08 -5.99 -13.88
C HIS A 59 -7.05 -5.99 -12.71
N ARG A 60 -6.63 -6.50 -11.54
CA ARG A 60 -7.51 -6.63 -10.37
C ARG A 60 -7.67 -5.33 -9.59
N LEU A 61 -6.71 -4.42 -9.68
CA LEU A 61 -6.73 -3.20 -8.87
C LEU A 61 -7.94 -2.34 -9.22
N ASN A 62 -8.15 -2.04 -10.47
CA ASN A 62 -9.35 -1.39 -10.97
C ASN A 62 -9.71 -0.10 -10.22
N ARG A 63 -8.70 0.70 -9.85
CA ARG A 63 -8.86 1.99 -9.18
C ARG A 63 -8.01 3.03 -9.90
N ARG A 64 -8.57 4.24 -10.04
CA ARG A 64 -7.90 5.36 -10.70
C ARG A 64 -7.40 6.43 -9.73
N ASP A 65 -7.74 6.29 -8.46
CA ASP A 65 -7.41 7.26 -7.42
C ASP A 65 -6.07 6.97 -6.72
N VAL A 66 -5.32 6.00 -7.21
CA VAL A 66 -4.03 5.61 -6.67
C VAL A 66 -3.02 5.40 -7.78
N LEU A 67 -1.74 5.54 -7.42
CA LEU A 67 -0.63 5.14 -8.31
C LEU A 67 -0.40 3.64 -8.14
N PHE A 68 0.18 2.99 -9.14
CA PHE A 68 0.54 1.58 -9.02
C PHE A 68 1.78 1.25 -9.82
N THR A 69 2.46 0.18 -9.43
CA THR A 69 3.62 -0.37 -10.13
C THR A 69 3.71 -1.87 -9.90
N LYS A 70 4.50 -2.55 -10.72
CA LYS A 70 4.76 -3.97 -10.57
C LYS A 70 5.76 -4.22 -9.44
N GLY A 71 5.53 -5.26 -8.65
CA GLY A 71 6.45 -5.72 -7.63
C GLY A 71 7.41 -6.80 -8.15
N GLY A 72 8.29 -7.23 -7.26
CA GLY A 72 9.25 -8.30 -7.53
C GLY A 72 8.85 -9.63 -6.90
N HIS A 73 9.81 -10.54 -6.83
CA HIS A 73 9.59 -11.88 -6.28
C HIS A 73 9.59 -11.92 -4.76
N THR A 74 10.21 -10.94 -4.13
CA THR A 74 10.29 -10.84 -2.67
C THR A 74 9.72 -9.51 -2.20
N ARG A 75 9.44 -9.43 -0.88
CA ARG A 75 8.99 -8.18 -0.28
C ARG A 75 10.02 -7.07 -0.48
N SER A 76 11.31 -7.39 -0.29
CA SER A 76 12.40 -6.42 -0.48
C SER A 76 12.46 -5.89 -1.91
N GLU A 77 12.30 -6.76 -2.91
CA GLU A 77 12.27 -6.32 -4.30
C GLU A 77 11.06 -5.45 -4.60
N SER A 78 9.90 -5.80 -4.04
CA SER A 78 8.68 -5.01 -4.22
C SER A 78 8.83 -3.62 -3.62
N VAL A 79 9.46 -3.50 -2.45
CA VAL A 79 9.76 -2.19 -1.85
C VAL A 79 10.68 -1.39 -2.77
N LYS A 80 11.74 -2.01 -3.29
CA LYS A 80 12.68 -1.35 -4.22
C LYS A 80 11.97 -0.82 -5.46
N PHE A 81 11.13 -1.64 -6.07
CA PHE A 81 10.41 -1.23 -7.28
C PHE A 81 9.41 -0.11 -6.98
N GLY A 82 8.73 -0.18 -5.84
CA GLY A 82 7.83 0.87 -5.41
C GLY A 82 8.54 2.19 -5.20
N LEU A 83 9.67 2.18 -4.50
CA LEU A 83 10.45 3.38 -4.25
C LEU A 83 11.02 3.95 -5.55
N ALA A 84 11.48 3.10 -6.46
CA ALA A 84 11.99 3.54 -7.77
C ALA A 84 10.88 4.21 -8.59
N ALA A 85 9.68 3.65 -8.59
CA ALA A 85 8.55 4.23 -9.30
C ALA A 85 8.14 5.58 -8.71
N LEU A 86 8.16 5.73 -7.39
CA LEU A 86 7.88 7.00 -6.75
C LEU A 86 8.93 8.06 -7.12
N LYS A 87 10.19 7.68 -7.16
CA LYS A 87 11.29 8.57 -7.51
C LYS A 87 11.12 9.14 -8.93
N GLN A 88 10.59 8.33 -9.86
CA GLN A 88 10.38 8.75 -11.24
C GLN A 88 9.13 9.62 -11.42
N ASN A 89 8.10 9.38 -10.63
CA ASN A 89 6.81 10.03 -10.81
C ASN A 89 6.60 11.20 -9.84
N GLU A 90 6.93 11.00 -8.58
CA GLU A 90 6.60 11.95 -7.54
C GLU A 90 7.51 11.69 -6.34
N MET A 91 8.61 12.47 -6.24
CA MET A 91 9.59 12.26 -5.17
C MET A 91 8.99 12.64 -3.81
N PRO A 92 8.77 11.69 -2.91
CA PRO A 92 8.26 12.00 -1.58
C PRO A 92 9.38 12.42 -0.63
N ASP A 93 9.00 13.15 0.42
CA ASP A 93 9.88 13.41 1.56
C ASP A 93 9.90 12.20 2.49
N TYR A 94 8.76 11.55 2.67
CA TYR A 94 8.61 10.35 3.48
C TYR A 94 7.71 9.33 2.81
N VAL A 95 8.01 8.06 3.04
CA VAL A 95 7.20 6.94 2.56
C VAL A 95 6.79 6.09 3.74
N LEU A 96 5.49 5.84 3.89
CA LEU A 96 4.94 4.87 4.83
C LEU A 96 4.73 3.56 4.09
N ILE A 97 5.38 2.50 4.55
CA ILE A 97 5.26 1.18 3.92
C ILE A 97 4.27 0.34 4.70
N HIS A 98 3.28 -0.21 4.01
CA HIS A 98 2.19 -0.96 4.63
C HIS A 98 1.84 -2.19 3.79
N ASP A 99 1.60 -3.32 4.45
CA ASP A 99 1.18 -4.53 3.76
C ASP A 99 -0.33 -4.49 3.50
N ALA A 100 -0.72 -4.75 2.24
CA ALA A 100 -2.12 -4.67 1.81
C ALA A 100 -3.05 -5.61 2.56
N ALA A 101 -2.51 -6.71 3.10
CA ALA A 101 -3.30 -7.70 3.82
C ALA A 101 -3.59 -7.31 5.28
N ARG A 102 -3.20 -6.11 5.70
CA ARG A 102 -3.44 -5.61 7.07
C ARG A 102 -4.40 -4.42 7.06
N PRO A 103 -5.72 -4.65 6.92
CA PRO A 103 -6.67 -3.55 6.78
C PRO A 103 -7.01 -2.85 8.09
N SER A 104 -6.64 -3.44 9.22
CA SER A 104 -7.12 -3.01 10.55
C SER A 104 -6.07 -2.27 11.36
N THR A 105 -5.02 -1.71 10.73
CA THR A 105 -4.05 -0.91 11.46
C THR A 105 -4.76 0.29 12.08
N PRO A 106 -4.67 0.47 13.42
CA PRO A 106 -5.37 1.59 14.07
C PRO A 106 -4.90 2.94 13.56
N LEU A 107 -5.84 3.84 13.33
CA LEU A 107 -5.55 5.18 12.84
C LEU A 107 -4.62 5.95 13.77
N ASN A 108 -4.77 5.77 15.08
CA ASN A 108 -3.92 6.45 16.06
C ASN A 108 -2.45 6.03 15.95
N VAL A 109 -2.17 4.77 15.57
CA VAL A 109 -0.79 4.31 15.33
C VAL A 109 -0.21 5.05 14.13
N ILE A 110 -0.95 5.18 13.05
CA ILE A 110 -0.52 5.90 11.85
C ILE A 110 -0.28 7.37 12.17
N ASN A 111 -1.21 8.01 12.88
CA ASN A 111 -1.07 9.41 13.26
C ASN A 111 0.12 9.64 14.17
N ASN A 112 0.41 8.72 15.09
CA ASN A 112 1.59 8.82 15.94
C ASN A 112 2.89 8.79 15.13
N VAL A 113 2.96 7.93 14.12
CA VAL A 113 4.11 7.89 13.21
C VAL A 113 4.25 9.22 12.49
N LEU A 114 3.15 9.74 11.94
CA LEU A 114 3.16 11.02 11.21
C LEU A 114 3.55 12.19 12.12
N ASP A 115 3.07 12.20 13.36
CA ASP A 115 3.39 13.26 14.32
C ASP A 115 4.89 13.29 14.64
N ASN A 116 5.54 12.13 14.65
CA ASN A 116 6.97 12.03 14.95
C ASN A 116 7.87 12.37 13.76
N LEU A 117 7.35 12.44 12.54
CA LEU A 117 8.14 12.81 11.37
C LEU A 117 8.68 14.24 11.47
N ASP A 118 7.93 15.15 12.09
CA ASP A 118 8.34 16.55 12.23
C ASP A 118 9.52 16.71 13.20
N THR A 119 9.76 15.72 14.05
CA THR A 119 10.84 15.75 15.03
C THR A 119 11.96 14.77 14.69
N ALA A 120 11.80 13.97 13.63
CA ALA A 120 12.81 13.02 13.18
C ALA A 120 13.85 13.73 12.30
N ASP A 121 15.08 13.36 12.47
CA ASP A 121 16.18 13.88 11.64
C ASP A 121 16.42 13.00 10.41
#